data_e1b9695cc2d5360a5a364199f3c52542
#
_entry.id   e1b9695cc2d5360a5a364199f3c52542
#
_cell.length_a   1.000
_cell.length_b   1.000
_cell.length_c   1.000
_cell.angle_alpha   90.00
_cell.angle_beta   90.00
_cell.angle_gamma   90.00
#
_symmetry.space_group_name_H-M   'P 1'
#
loop_
_entity.id
_entity.type
_entity.pdbx_description
1 polymer ?
#
loop_
_entity_poly.entity_id
_entity_poly.type
_entity_poly.pdbx_seq_one_letter_code
_entity_poly.pdbx_strand_id
1 'polypeptide(L)'
;PRKNESEETVHRFSTLEQWLPHIADLGCTAIYIGPLFESTTHGYDTKDYKQVDRRLGDNADFAAYVKKAHELGIKVVVDGVFNHTGREFFAFRDIQEKREQSPYCGWYKGIWFGGNTCYNDGFSYEAWRNCFELVNLNLQNQQVRDYLLDVIDFWIDEFDIDGIRLDCADCLDFGFMEQMRARTSAKKQDFWLMGEVIHGDYARYIGDGQHLLHSVTNYELHKGLYSGHNDHNYFEIAHTIRREFDENGGIYKGKKLYSFVDNHDVDRLASKLNVKENMIPIYALLYFLPGIPSIYYGSEFGIEGRKEGGNDDPLRPALNLEELEKNPPAEKLPAWIKTLSDVRKKHPAARTGRYRELMLTNRQYAFARLDETDALITAVNNDENQSAGVWIPASCDGTWKNAVTGEAISPENGKLFVEVPPCGCVLIEKEA
;
A
#
# COMPACT_ATOMS: atom_id res chain seq x y z
N PRO A 1 17.84 8.17 -11.19
CA PRO A 1 18.35 6.77 -11.12
C PRO A 1 19.38 6.52 -12.22
N ARG A 2 20.46 5.83 -11.87
CA ARG A 2 21.53 5.56 -12.84
C ARG A 2 21.13 4.39 -13.71
N LYS A 3 21.49 4.45 -15.00
CA LYS A 3 21.35 3.33 -15.92
C LYS A 3 22.13 2.11 -15.36
N ASN A 4 21.50 0.94 -15.42
CA ASN A 4 22.19 -0.30 -15.06
C ASN A 4 23.14 -0.70 -16.20
N GLU A 5 24.43 -0.49 -16.01
CA GLU A 5 25.48 -0.82 -16.98
C GLU A 5 26.26 -2.10 -16.60
N SER A 6 26.03 -2.63 -15.38
CA SER A 6 26.66 -3.88 -14.93
C SER A 6 25.93 -5.10 -15.51
N GLU A 7 26.70 -6.11 -15.91
CA GLU A 7 26.17 -7.42 -16.29
C GLU A 7 26.29 -8.45 -15.15
N GLU A 8 26.86 -8.06 -14.01
CA GLU A 8 27.03 -8.92 -12.86
C GLU A 8 25.73 -8.98 -12.04
N THR A 9 25.35 -10.20 -11.64
CA THR A 9 24.27 -10.42 -10.69
C THR A 9 24.74 -10.18 -9.26
N VAL A 10 23.99 -9.40 -8.49
CA VAL A 10 24.27 -9.10 -7.09
C VAL A 10 23.17 -9.68 -6.21
N HIS A 11 23.45 -10.71 -5.45
CA HIS A 11 22.49 -11.49 -4.64
C HIS A 11 22.06 -10.74 -3.36
N ARG A 12 21.22 -9.70 -3.51
CA ARG A 12 20.75 -8.83 -2.40
C ARG A 12 19.52 -9.35 -1.67
N PHE A 13 18.85 -10.38 -2.18
CA PHE A 13 17.71 -10.98 -1.48
C PHE A 13 18.11 -11.54 -0.11
N SER A 14 19.35 -11.99 0.07
CA SER A 14 19.86 -12.37 1.39
C SER A 14 19.80 -11.25 2.43
N THR A 15 19.93 -9.99 2.01
CA THR A 15 19.74 -8.82 2.90
C THR A 15 18.26 -8.60 3.22
N LEU A 16 17.37 -8.77 2.23
CA LEU A 16 15.93 -8.65 2.45
C LEU A 16 15.38 -9.77 3.34
N GLU A 17 15.93 -10.97 3.24
CA GLU A 17 15.56 -12.10 4.09
C GLU A 17 15.74 -11.81 5.59
N GLN A 18 16.73 -10.99 5.96
CA GLN A 18 16.98 -10.60 7.36
C GLN A 18 15.82 -9.77 7.94
N TRP A 19 15.02 -9.10 7.10
CA TRP A 19 13.87 -8.35 7.52
C TRP A 19 12.61 -9.18 7.76
N LEU A 20 12.54 -10.40 7.21
CA LEU A 20 11.35 -11.25 7.31
C LEU A 20 10.92 -11.55 8.76
N PRO A 21 11.83 -11.90 9.70
CA PRO A 21 11.46 -12.09 11.10
C PRO A 21 10.91 -10.83 11.76
N HIS A 22 11.52 -9.67 11.49
CA HIS A 22 11.05 -8.37 11.99
C HIS A 22 9.63 -8.07 11.47
N ILE A 23 9.40 -8.23 10.17
CA ILE A 23 8.09 -8.02 9.53
C ILE A 23 7.03 -8.95 10.11
N ALA A 24 7.37 -10.22 10.36
CA ALA A 24 6.49 -11.18 11.03
C ALA A 24 6.18 -10.77 12.47
N ASP A 25 7.18 -10.29 13.22
CA ASP A 25 7.01 -9.83 14.61
C ASP A 25 6.14 -8.58 14.71
N LEU A 26 6.24 -7.65 13.76
CA LEU A 26 5.31 -6.53 13.61
C LEU A 26 3.86 -6.98 13.32
N GLY A 27 3.67 -8.27 13.01
CA GLY A 27 2.37 -8.86 12.73
C GLY A 27 1.86 -8.62 11.31
N CYS A 28 2.73 -8.23 10.39
CA CYS A 28 2.38 -8.14 8.98
C CYS A 28 2.14 -9.52 8.38
N THR A 29 1.16 -9.62 7.51
CA THR A 29 0.74 -10.88 6.87
C THR A 29 1.03 -10.91 5.37
N ALA A 30 1.51 -9.81 4.83
CA ALA A 30 1.92 -9.70 3.43
C ALA A 30 3.03 -8.65 3.28
N ILE A 31 3.87 -8.84 2.27
CA ILE A 31 4.87 -7.87 1.82
C ILE A 31 4.50 -7.48 0.39
N TYR A 32 4.48 -6.18 0.12
CA TYR A 32 4.48 -5.64 -1.24
C TYR A 32 5.92 -5.22 -1.59
N ILE A 33 6.44 -5.79 -2.67
CA ILE A 33 7.77 -5.47 -3.20
C ILE A 33 7.57 -4.63 -4.46
N GLY A 34 8.22 -3.47 -4.52
CA GLY A 34 8.23 -2.58 -5.68
C GLY A 34 8.82 -3.27 -6.94
N PRO A 35 8.98 -2.56 -8.07
CA PRO A 35 9.36 -3.19 -9.33
C PRO A 35 10.69 -3.93 -9.21
N LEU A 36 10.66 -5.24 -9.37
CA LEU A 36 11.80 -6.13 -9.13
C LEU A 36 12.33 -6.81 -10.39
N PHE A 37 11.65 -6.64 -11.54
CA PHE A 37 12.06 -7.27 -12.78
C PHE A 37 13.08 -6.43 -13.55
N GLU A 38 13.83 -7.09 -14.44
CA GLU A 38 14.93 -6.46 -15.17
C GLU A 38 14.47 -5.18 -15.88
N SER A 39 15.18 -4.09 -15.59
CA SER A 39 14.86 -2.75 -16.06
C SER A 39 16.12 -1.99 -16.49
N THR A 40 15.93 -0.91 -17.23
CA THR A 40 17.06 -0.09 -17.69
C THR A 40 17.59 0.80 -16.57
N THR A 41 16.71 1.37 -15.72
CA THR A 41 17.11 2.32 -14.67
C THR A 41 16.45 2.07 -13.32
N HIS A 42 15.19 2.49 -13.14
CA HIS A 42 14.54 2.61 -11.83
C HIS A 42 13.54 1.48 -11.49
N GLY A 43 13.42 0.48 -12.35
CA GLY A 43 12.48 -0.63 -12.17
C GLY A 43 11.16 -0.47 -12.93
N TYR A 44 10.69 0.76 -13.16
CA TYR A 44 9.45 1.01 -13.92
C TYR A 44 9.65 1.03 -15.44
N ASP A 45 10.87 1.13 -15.93
CA ASP A 45 11.25 1.02 -17.34
C ASP A 45 11.64 -0.43 -17.68
N THR A 46 10.67 -1.34 -17.55
CA THR A 46 10.86 -2.78 -17.66
C THR A 46 11.48 -3.18 -19.00
N LYS A 47 12.51 -4.01 -18.93
CA LYS A 47 13.24 -4.59 -20.06
C LYS A 47 12.91 -6.06 -20.26
N ASP A 48 12.71 -6.81 -19.18
CA ASP A 48 12.30 -8.21 -19.22
C ASP A 48 11.44 -8.54 -17.98
N TYR A 49 10.20 -8.95 -18.19
CA TYR A 49 9.26 -9.30 -17.14
C TYR A 49 9.52 -10.68 -16.49
N LYS A 50 10.30 -11.55 -17.14
CA LYS A 50 10.53 -12.90 -16.67
C LYS A 50 11.90 -13.11 -16.02
N GLN A 51 12.67 -12.03 -15.93
CA GLN A 51 13.99 -12.02 -15.28
C GLN A 51 13.95 -11.05 -14.10
N VAL A 52 14.36 -11.52 -12.93
CA VAL A 52 14.60 -10.65 -11.79
C VAL A 52 15.76 -9.70 -12.12
N ASP A 53 15.67 -8.45 -11.70
CA ASP A 53 16.71 -7.45 -11.95
C ASP A 53 18.03 -7.90 -11.30
N ARG A 54 19.06 -8.01 -12.13
CA ARG A 54 20.39 -8.49 -11.71
C ARG A 54 21.01 -7.69 -10.58
N ARG A 55 20.55 -6.46 -10.36
CA ARG A 55 20.98 -5.64 -9.22
C ARG A 55 20.40 -6.12 -7.88
N LEU A 56 19.35 -6.94 -7.91
CA LEU A 56 18.67 -7.51 -6.74
C LEU A 56 19.02 -8.97 -6.53
N GLY A 57 19.19 -9.72 -7.62
CA GLY A 57 19.44 -11.15 -7.61
C GLY A 57 19.10 -11.81 -8.93
N ASP A 58 18.80 -13.08 -8.86
CA ASP A 58 18.24 -13.86 -9.96
C ASP A 58 16.89 -14.49 -9.60
N ASN A 59 16.30 -15.24 -10.53
CA ASN A 59 15.00 -15.88 -10.33
C ASN A 59 15.04 -16.90 -9.19
N ALA A 60 16.15 -17.59 -8.99
CA ALA A 60 16.30 -18.57 -7.91
C ALA A 60 16.35 -17.89 -6.53
N ASP A 61 17.04 -16.75 -6.43
CA ASP A 61 17.07 -15.93 -5.20
C ASP A 61 15.67 -15.48 -4.80
N PHE A 62 14.90 -15.00 -5.78
CA PHE A 62 13.54 -14.51 -5.48
C PHE A 62 12.59 -15.64 -5.11
N ALA A 63 12.64 -16.79 -5.82
CA ALA A 63 11.86 -17.97 -5.45
C ALA A 63 12.19 -18.45 -4.03
N ALA A 64 13.46 -18.45 -3.65
CA ALA A 64 13.89 -18.80 -2.30
C ALA A 64 13.40 -17.80 -1.25
N TYR A 65 13.41 -16.50 -1.56
CA TYR A 65 12.88 -15.45 -0.70
C TYR A 65 11.37 -15.62 -0.46
N VAL A 66 10.58 -15.85 -1.53
CA VAL A 66 9.13 -16.08 -1.41
C VAL A 66 8.84 -17.29 -0.52
N LYS A 67 9.57 -18.39 -0.73
CA LYS A 67 9.45 -19.60 0.11
C LYS A 67 9.69 -19.28 1.59
N LYS A 68 10.73 -18.54 1.92
CA LYS A 68 11.01 -18.13 3.31
C LYS A 68 9.93 -17.22 3.89
N ALA A 69 9.40 -16.29 3.10
CA ALA A 69 8.28 -15.47 3.50
C ALA A 69 7.05 -16.33 3.85
N HIS A 70 6.73 -17.31 3.01
CA HIS A 70 5.63 -18.25 3.25
C HIS A 70 5.84 -19.11 4.51
N GLU A 71 7.07 -19.55 4.81
CA GLU A 71 7.39 -20.28 6.04
C GLU A 71 7.10 -19.47 7.31
N LEU A 72 7.12 -18.12 7.21
CA LEU A 72 6.73 -17.18 8.27
C LEU A 72 5.27 -16.72 8.19
N GLY A 73 4.47 -17.30 7.30
CA GLY A 73 3.08 -16.92 7.10
C GLY A 73 2.88 -15.58 6.40
N ILE A 74 3.89 -15.07 5.69
CA ILE A 74 3.88 -13.79 4.98
C ILE A 74 3.65 -14.05 3.50
N LYS A 75 2.59 -13.48 2.94
CA LYS A 75 2.30 -13.48 1.50
C LYS A 75 3.17 -12.47 0.76
N VAL A 76 3.45 -12.73 -0.52
CA VAL A 76 4.29 -11.86 -1.34
C VAL A 76 3.51 -11.29 -2.52
N VAL A 77 3.46 -9.95 -2.59
CA VAL A 77 2.82 -9.19 -3.66
C VAL A 77 3.91 -8.45 -4.44
N VAL A 78 3.89 -8.55 -5.77
CA VAL A 78 4.86 -7.88 -6.63
C VAL A 78 4.26 -6.71 -7.40
N ASP A 79 5.09 -5.82 -7.91
CA ASP A 79 4.65 -4.70 -8.74
C ASP A 79 4.46 -5.14 -10.19
N GLY A 80 3.28 -4.90 -10.74
CA GLY A 80 2.92 -5.14 -12.13
C GLY A 80 2.92 -3.85 -12.94
N VAL A 81 4.01 -3.59 -13.63
CA VAL A 81 4.15 -2.42 -14.52
C VAL A 81 3.65 -2.78 -15.91
N PHE A 82 2.34 -2.67 -16.14
CA PHE A 82 1.70 -3.16 -17.37
C PHE A 82 1.18 -2.07 -18.30
N ASN A 83 1.23 -0.79 -17.88
CA ASN A 83 0.83 0.32 -18.75
C ASN A 83 1.87 0.63 -19.81
N HIS A 84 3.14 0.39 -19.50
CA HIS A 84 4.27 0.77 -20.36
C HIS A 84 5.45 -0.19 -20.18
N THR A 85 6.41 -0.12 -21.11
CA THR A 85 7.72 -0.78 -20.98
C THR A 85 8.84 0.23 -21.11
N GLY A 86 10.04 -0.18 -20.72
CA GLY A 86 11.26 0.53 -21.10
C GLY A 86 11.55 0.43 -22.60
N ARG A 87 12.40 1.30 -23.09
CA ARG A 87 12.82 1.34 -24.50
C ARG A 87 13.72 0.16 -24.90
N GLU A 88 14.31 -0.53 -23.93
CA GLU A 88 15.14 -1.73 -24.15
C GLU A 88 14.32 -3.05 -24.12
N PHE A 89 13.00 -2.97 -23.93
CA PHE A 89 12.12 -4.13 -24.06
C PHE A 89 12.16 -4.69 -25.49
N PHE A 90 12.19 -6.02 -25.62
CA PHE A 90 12.45 -6.69 -26.90
C PHE A 90 11.55 -6.22 -28.06
N ALA A 91 10.25 -6.02 -27.79
CA ALA A 91 9.30 -5.60 -28.82
C ALA A 91 9.53 -4.16 -29.28
N PHE A 92 9.92 -3.25 -28.39
CA PHE A 92 10.24 -1.88 -28.76
C PHE A 92 11.58 -1.78 -29.50
N ARG A 93 12.58 -2.56 -29.09
CA ARG A 93 13.85 -2.66 -29.81
C ARG A 93 13.68 -3.17 -31.24
N ASP A 94 12.83 -4.16 -31.44
CA ASP A 94 12.52 -4.65 -32.79
C ASP A 94 11.91 -3.53 -33.68
N ILE A 95 11.04 -2.66 -33.10
CA ILE A 95 10.51 -1.48 -33.84
C ILE A 95 11.64 -0.48 -34.15
N GLN A 96 12.57 -0.23 -33.25
CA GLN A 96 13.71 0.64 -33.51
C GLN A 96 14.57 0.13 -34.67
N GLU A 97 14.76 -1.18 -34.77
CA GLU A 97 15.58 -1.84 -35.79
C GLU A 97 14.86 -2.02 -37.11
N LYS A 98 13.61 -2.52 -37.10
CA LYS A 98 12.88 -2.93 -38.33
C LYS A 98 11.84 -1.92 -38.81
N ARG A 99 11.55 -0.91 -37.99
CA ARG A 99 10.62 0.17 -38.35
C ARG A 99 9.22 -0.38 -38.68
N GLU A 100 8.62 0.05 -39.79
CA GLU A 100 7.29 -0.37 -40.26
C GLU A 100 7.18 -1.89 -40.49
N GLN A 101 8.30 -2.59 -40.59
CA GLN A 101 8.34 -4.04 -40.84
C GLN A 101 8.28 -4.84 -39.52
N SER A 102 8.37 -4.19 -38.39
CA SER A 102 8.25 -4.86 -37.08
C SER A 102 6.85 -5.38 -36.86
N PRO A 103 6.66 -6.66 -36.44
CA PRO A 103 5.35 -7.18 -36.06
C PRO A 103 4.80 -6.56 -34.77
N TYR A 104 5.63 -5.80 -34.04
CA TYR A 104 5.29 -5.21 -32.74
C TYR A 104 4.80 -3.76 -32.84
N CYS A 105 4.67 -3.15 -34.02
CA CYS A 105 4.17 -1.78 -34.15
C CYS A 105 2.79 -1.61 -33.50
N GLY A 106 1.92 -2.63 -33.56
CA GLY A 106 0.61 -2.63 -32.92
C GLY A 106 0.61 -2.88 -31.41
N TRP A 107 1.75 -3.21 -30.81
CA TRP A 107 1.89 -3.42 -29.37
C TRP A 107 1.95 -2.12 -28.57
N TYR A 108 2.30 -1.01 -29.23
CA TYR A 108 2.46 0.29 -28.60
C TYR A 108 1.46 1.30 -29.15
N LYS A 109 1.12 2.31 -28.35
CA LYS A 109 0.22 3.39 -28.76
C LYS A 109 0.99 4.46 -29.54
N GLY A 110 0.34 5.01 -30.57
CA GLY A 110 0.80 6.21 -31.26
C GLY A 110 2.09 6.05 -32.07
N ILE A 111 2.49 4.83 -32.48
CA ILE A 111 3.64 4.63 -33.37
C ILE A 111 3.39 5.36 -34.71
N TRP A 112 4.24 6.32 -35.02
CA TRP A 112 4.16 7.08 -36.27
C TRP A 112 5.55 7.41 -36.84
N PHE A 113 5.85 6.82 -37.96
CA PHE A 113 7.17 6.93 -38.61
C PHE A 113 7.42 8.27 -39.37
N GLY A 114 6.43 9.18 -39.38
CA GLY A 114 6.59 10.57 -39.82
C GLY A 114 6.94 11.55 -38.71
N GLY A 115 7.05 11.07 -37.45
CA GLY A 115 7.35 11.88 -36.27
C GLY A 115 8.73 11.64 -35.69
N ASN A 116 8.95 12.24 -34.51
CA ASN A 116 10.18 12.05 -33.74
C ASN A 116 9.91 12.31 -32.24
N THR A 117 10.83 11.90 -31.39
CA THR A 117 10.86 12.21 -29.95
C THR A 117 12.20 12.82 -29.56
N CYS A 118 12.40 13.10 -28.27
CA CYS A 118 13.70 13.57 -27.75
C CYS A 118 14.84 12.56 -27.97
N TYR A 119 14.53 11.30 -28.28
CA TYR A 119 15.52 10.24 -28.56
C TYR A 119 16.01 10.20 -30.00
N ASN A 120 15.38 10.96 -30.91
CA ASN A 120 15.75 11.04 -32.32
C ASN A 120 15.76 9.69 -33.07
N ASP A 121 14.86 8.78 -32.73
CA ASP A 121 14.71 7.49 -33.42
C ASP A 121 14.10 7.64 -34.83
N GLY A 122 13.62 8.83 -35.18
CA GLY A 122 12.93 9.09 -36.45
C GLY A 122 11.52 8.53 -36.52
N PHE A 123 10.88 8.30 -35.38
CA PHE A 123 9.46 8.03 -35.21
C PHE A 123 8.99 8.52 -33.84
N SER A 124 7.67 8.75 -33.69
CA SER A 124 7.04 9.12 -32.42
C SER A 124 6.18 8.00 -31.90
N TYR A 125 5.85 8.08 -30.61
CA TYR A 125 5.00 7.14 -29.87
C TYR A 125 4.40 7.83 -28.66
N GLU A 126 3.36 7.24 -28.08
CA GLU A 126 2.81 7.69 -26.79
C GLU A 126 3.66 7.17 -25.64
N ALA A 127 3.85 8.02 -24.62
CA ALA A 127 4.60 7.70 -23.42
C ALA A 127 3.80 8.11 -22.18
N TRP A 128 4.04 7.43 -21.07
CA TRP A 128 3.39 7.76 -19.81
C TRP A 128 3.78 9.16 -19.34
N ARG A 129 2.79 10.06 -19.24
CA ARG A 129 2.96 11.48 -18.83
C ARG A 129 4.10 12.21 -19.58
N ASN A 130 4.33 11.89 -20.84
CA ASN A 130 5.43 12.40 -21.67
C ASN A 130 6.85 12.02 -21.19
N CYS A 131 6.98 11.00 -20.34
CA CYS A 131 8.24 10.37 -20.01
C CYS A 131 8.59 9.37 -21.12
N PHE A 132 9.32 9.79 -22.15
CA PHE A 132 9.54 8.99 -23.36
C PHE A 132 10.38 7.73 -23.17
N GLU A 133 11.00 7.53 -22.02
CA GLU A 133 11.58 6.27 -21.57
C GLU A 133 10.53 5.21 -21.20
N LEU A 134 9.28 5.61 -20.93
CA LEU A 134 8.17 4.76 -20.50
C LEU A 134 7.13 4.66 -21.64
N VAL A 135 7.34 3.72 -22.56
CA VAL A 135 6.58 3.61 -23.80
C VAL A 135 5.24 2.91 -23.57
N ASN A 136 4.13 3.58 -23.85
CA ASN A 136 2.79 3.08 -23.57
C ASN A 136 2.42 1.85 -24.42
N LEU A 137 2.08 0.75 -23.73
CA LEU A 137 1.54 -0.45 -24.36
C LEU A 137 0.11 -0.24 -24.83
N ASN A 138 -0.25 -0.89 -25.93
CA ASN A 138 -1.61 -0.95 -26.42
C ASN A 138 -2.36 -2.14 -25.81
N LEU A 139 -2.94 -1.95 -24.63
CA LEU A 139 -3.68 -3.00 -23.92
C LEU A 139 -5.01 -3.39 -24.58
N GLN A 140 -5.41 -2.77 -25.69
CA GLN A 140 -6.52 -3.26 -26.53
C GLN A 140 -6.05 -4.29 -27.56
N ASN A 141 -4.75 -4.43 -27.77
CA ASN A 141 -4.18 -5.47 -28.61
C ASN A 141 -4.16 -6.82 -27.84
N GLN A 142 -4.84 -7.82 -28.38
CA GLN A 142 -4.94 -9.13 -27.71
C GLN A 142 -3.58 -9.82 -27.56
N GLN A 143 -2.66 -9.66 -28.50
CA GLN A 143 -1.31 -10.23 -28.38
C GLN A 143 -0.53 -9.64 -27.18
N VAL A 144 -0.71 -8.34 -26.90
CA VAL A 144 -0.13 -7.71 -25.72
C VAL A 144 -0.73 -8.29 -24.44
N ARG A 145 -2.08 -8.42 -24.39
CA ARG A 145 -2.76 -9.04 -23.24
C ARG A 145 -2.30 -10.47 -23.01
N ASP A 146 -2.26 -11.27 -24.07
CA ASP A 146 -1.83 -12.67 -23.99
C ASP A 146 -0.40 -12.78 -23.46
N TYR A 147 0.51 -11.94 -23.96
CA TYR A 147 1.89 -11.89 -23.47
C TYR A 147 1.96 -11.53 -21.97
N LEU A 148 1.24 -10.50 -21.54
CA LEU A 148 1.24 -10.07 -20.14
C LEU A 148 0.56 -11.09 -19.22
N LEU A 149 -0.49 -11.78 -19.68
CA LEU A 149 -1.11 -12.87 -18.93
C LEU A 149 -0.17 -14.08 -18.81
N ASP A 150 0.63 -14.38 -19.83
CA ASP A 150 1.68 -15.41 -19.74
C ASP A 150 2.81 -15.02 -18.79
N VAL A 151 3.13 -13.72 -18.70
CA VAL A 151 4.07 -13.21 -17.68
C VAL A 151 3.52 -13.45 -16.28
N ILE A 152 2.25 -13.15 -16.04
CA ILE A 152 1.59 -13.35 -14.74
C ILE A 152 1.56 -14.85 -14.38
N ASP A 153 1.25 -15.70 -15.33
CA ASP A 153 1.31 -17.15 -15.13
C ASP A 153 2.70 -17.61 -14.75
N PHE A 154 3.73 -17.10 -15.44
CA PHE A 154 5.12 -17.39 -15.14
C PHE A 154 5.47 -16.96 -13.70
N TRP A 155 5.06 -15.76 -13.26
CA TRP A 155 5.32 -15.29 -11.89
C TRP A 155 4.67 -16.17 -10.82
N ILE A 156 3.45 -16.66 -11.08
CA ILE A 156 2.76 -17.57 -10.16
C ILE A 156 3.44 -18.94 -10.14
N ASP A 157 3.79 -19.49 -11.30
CA ASP A 157 4.37 -20.84 -11.42
C ASP A 157 5.80 -20.91 -10.91
N GLU A 158 6.62 -19.91 -11.23
CA GLU A 158 8.05 -19.88 -10.91
C GLU A 158 8.32 -19.40 -9.49
N PHE A 159 7.58 -18.38 -9.04
CA PHE A 159 7.86 -17.70 -7.77
C PHE A 159 6.81 -17.94 -6.70
N ASP A 160 5.66 -18.51 -7.02
CA ASP A 160 4.52 -18.71 -6.11
C ASP A 160 4.03 -17.42 -5.45
N ILE A 161 4.06 -16.28 -6.16
CA ILE A 161 3.57 -15.01 -5.64
C ILE A 161 2.08 -15.07 -5.29
N ASP A 162 1.64 -14.22 -4.34
CA ASP A 162 0.27 -14.20 -3.82
C ASP A 162 -0.57 -13.03 -4.33
N GLY A 163 0.02 -12.11 -5.05
CA GLY A 163 -0.70 -10.97 -5.57
C GLY A 163 0.14 -10.04 -6.42
N ILE A 164 -0.54 -9.06 -7.01
CA ILE A 164 0.08 -8.01 -7.82
C ILE A 164 -0.50 -6.66 -7.41
N ARG A 165 0.36 -5.68 -7.18
CA ARG A 165 0.02 -4.25 -7.18
C ARG A 165 0.19 -3.75 -8.60
N LEU A 166 -0.86 -3.18 -9.18
CA LEU A 166 -0.83 -2.61 -10.52
C LEU A 166 -0.36 -1.16 -10.45
N ASP A 167 0.79 -0.90 -11.04
CA ASP A 167 1.30 0.45 -11.25
C ASP A 167 0.34 1.25 -12.14
N CYS A 168 0.11 2.53 -11.80
CA CYS A 168 -0.80 3.45 -12.49
C CYS A 168 -2.07 2.75 -13.03
N ALA A 169 -2.80 2.05 -12.13
CA ALA A 169 -3.98 1.28 -12.50
C ALA A 169 -5.09 2.13 -13.14
N ASP A 170 -5.10 3.43 -12.90
CA ASP A 170 -5.98 4.40 -13.54
C ASP A 170 -5.71 4.57 -15.06
N CYS A 171 -4.55 4.15 -15.54
CA CYS A 171 -4.17 4.15 -16.95
C CYS A 171 -4.45 2.81 -17.65
N LEU A 172 -4.78 1.74 -16.91
CA LEU A 172 -4.95 0.40 -17.47
C LEU A 172 -6.32 0.22 -18.12
N ASP A 173 -6.36 -0.64 -19.14
CA ASP A 173 -7.61 -1.05 -19.80
C ASP A 173 -8.43 -2.00 -18.89
N PHE A 174 -9.73 -1.72 -18.73
CA PHE A 174 -10.62 -2.52 -17.88
C PHE A 174 -10.76 -3.97 -18.38
N GLY A 175 -10.83 -4.18 -19.70
CA GLY A 175 -10.90 -5.52 -20.26
C GLY A 175 -9.64 -6.35 -20.00
N PHE A 176 -8.47 -5.70 -19.91
CA PHE A 176 -7.25 -6.37 -19.46
C PHE A 176 -7.32 -6.72 -17.96
N MET A 177 -7.80 -5.81 -17.11
CA MET A 177 -7.98 -6.09 -15.68
C MET A 177 -8.97 -7.24 -15.43
N GLU A 178 -10.06 -7.33 -16.21
CA GLU A 178 -11.03 -8.44 -16.13
C GLU A 178 -10.39 -9.76 -16.51
N GLN A 179 -9.63 -9.81 -17.62
CA GLN A 179 -8.93 -11.03 -18.04
C GLN A 179 -7.87 -11.45 -17.00
N MET A 180 -7.13 -10.50 -16.45
CA MET A 180 -6.15 -10.74 -15.38
C MET A 180 -6.85 -11.32 -14.15
N ARG A 181 -7.97 -10.72 -13.70
CA ARG A 181 -8.72 -11.19 -12.55
C ARG A 181 -9.21 -12.64 -12.75
N ALA A 182 -9.81 -12.93 -13.90
CA ALA A 182 -10.27 -14.28 -14.24
C ALA A 182 -9.11 -15.29 -14.26
N ARG A 183 -7.99 -14.92 -14.90
CA ARG A 183 -6.81 -15.79 -15.03
C ARG A 183 -6.17 -16.10 -13.67
N THR A 184 -5.93 -15.09 -12.86
CA THR A 184 -5.28 -15.25 -11.55
C THR A 184 -6.16 -16.00 -10.56
N SER A 185 -7.48 -15.74 -10.53
CA SER A 185 -8.42 -16.46 -9.65
C SER A 185 -8.57 -17.93 -10.03
N ALA A 186 -8.48 -18.26 -11.30
CA ALA A 186 -8.49 -19.66 -11.75
C ALA A 186 -7.22 -20.41 -11.39
N LYS A 187 -6.08 -19.71 -11.32
CA LYS A 187 -4.76 -20.29 -11.07
C LYS A 187 -4.43 -20.39 -9.57
N LYS A 188 -4.78 -19.37 -8.79
CA LYS A 188 -4.54 -19.32 -7.34
C LYS A 188 -5.73 -18.65 -6.64
N GLN A 189 -6.52 -19.41 -5.87
CA GLN A 189 -7.82 -18.99 -5.34
C GLN A 189 -7.76 -17.66 -4.56
N ASP A 190 -6.76 -17.46 -3.71
CA ASP A 190 -6.62 -16.28 -2.84
C ASP A 190 -5.68 -15.22 -3.43
N PHE A 191 -5.46 -15.24 -4.75
CA PHE A 191 -4.58 -14.28 -5.41
C PHE A 191 -5.15 -12.88 -5.32
N TRP A 192 -4.35 -11.92 -4.83
CA TRP A 192 -4.79 -10.57 -4.54
C TRP A 192 -4.33 -9.57 -5.61
N LEU A 193 -5.26 -8.75 -6.10
CA LEU A 193 -5.00 -7.68 -7.05
C LEU A 193 -5.31 -6.33 -6.40
N MET A 194 -4.32 -5.44 -6.33
CA MET A 194 -4.45 -4.08 -5.83
C MET A 194 -3.96 -3.09 -6.87
N GLY A 195 -4.68 -2.01 -7.08
CA GLY A 195 -4.33 -0.98 -8.04
C GLY A 195 -3.87 0.32 -7.38
N GLU A 196 -2.85 0.94 -7.95
CA GLU A 196 -2.56 2.31 -7.63
C GLU A 196 -3.53 3.23 -8.36
N VAL A 197 -4.36 3.95 -7.59
CA VAL A 197 -5.27 4.98 -8.09
C VAL A 197 -5.13 6.19 -7.18
N ILE A 198 -4.64 7.31 -7.72
CA ILE A 198 -4.38 8.52 -6.93
C ILE A 198 -5.66 9.34 -6.78
N HIS A 199 -6.43 9.49 -7.85
CA HIS A 199 -7.61 10.35 -7.91
C HIS A 199 -8.78 9.67 -8.60
N GLY A 200 -9.99 10.11 -8.29
CA GLY A 200 -11.21 9.67 -8.95
C GLY A 200 -12.08 8.72 -8.13
N ASP A 201 -12.98 8.03 -8.79
CA ASP A 201 -13.88 7.07 -8.16
C ASP A 201 -13.20 5.70 -8.00
N TYR A 202 -12.79 5.38 -6.79
CA TYR A 202 -12.14 4.11 -6.46
C TYR A 202 -13.06 2.90 -6.68
N ALA A 203 -14.38 3.09 -6.52
CA ALA A 203 -15.34 2.00 -6.74
C ALA A 203 -15.33 1.49 -8.19
N ARG A 204 -15.00 2.34 -9.15
CA ARG A 204 -14.89 1.98 -10.56
C ARG A 204 -13.89 0.85 -10.83
N TYR A 205 -12.78 0.82 -10.09
CA TYR A 205 -11.70 -0.16 -10.26
C TYR A 205 -11.93 -1.44 -9.47
N ILE A 206 -12.76 -1.38 -8.43
CA ILE A 206 -13.11 -2.56 -7.61
C ILE A 206 -14.38 -3.22 -8.16
N GLY A 207 -15.30 -2.42 -8.73
CA GLY A 207 -16.58 -2.92 -9.25
C GLY A 207 -17.40 -3.62 -8.17
N ASP A 208 -17.90 -4.79 -8.50
CA ASP A 208 -18.64 -5.68 -7.59
C ASP A 208 -17.69 -6.52 -6.68
N GLY A 209 -16.38 -6.37 -6.82
CA GLY A 209 -15.37 -7.15 -6.10
C GLY A 209 -15.10 -8.53 -6.68
N GLN A 210 -15.78 -8.93 -7.77
CA GLN A 210 -15.69 -10.26 -8.40
C GLN A 210 -14.84 -10.23 -9.68
N HIS A 211 -14.98 -9.18 -10.50
CA HIS A 211 -14.47 -9.16 -11.87
C HIS A 211 -13.28 -8.21 -12.07
N LEU A 212 -13.05 -7.27 -11.15
CA LEU A 212 -11.97 -6.30 -11.21
C LEU A 212 -11.01 -6.45 -10.03
N LEU A 213 -10.44 -5.36 -9.55
CA LEU A 213 -9.47 -5.37 -8.46
C LEU A 213 -10.11 -5.66 -7.11
N HIS A 214 -9.36 -6.20 -6.19
CA HIS A 214 -9.80 -6.40 -4.80
C HIS A 214 -9.74 -5.11 -3.99
N SER A 215 -8.80 -4.23 -4.32
CA SER A 215 -8.52 -3.00 -3.59
C SER A 215 -7.83 -1.97 -4.49
N VAL A 216 -7.87 -0.72 -4.08
CA VAL A 216 -7.04 0.37 -4.61
C VAL A 216 -6.48 1.22 -3.47
N THR A 217 -5.45 2.00 -3.75
CA THR A 217 -4.82 2.92 -2.80
C THR A 217 -5.77 4.02 -2.32
N ASN A 218 -5.78 4.31 -1.01
CA ASN A 218 -6.57 5.38 -0.41
C ASN A 218 -5.72 6.64 -0.17
N TYR A 219 -5.50 7.42 -1.21
CA TYR A 219 -4.78 8.70 -1.12
C TYR A 219 -5.56 9.78 -0.39
N GLU A 220 -6.90 9.70 -0.35
CA GLU A 220 -7.73 10.67 0.37
C GLU A 220 -7.53 10.55 1.89
N LEU A 221 -7.57 9.32 2.42
CA LEU A 221 -7.28 9.08 3.84
C LEU A 221 -5.83 9.42 4.16
N HIS A 222 -4.87 9.05 3.30
CA HIS A 222 -3.46 9.42 3.46
C HIS A 222 -3.30 10.92 3.71
N LYS A 223 -3.92 11.76 2.87
CA LYS A 223 -3.85 13.22 3.05
C LYS A 223 -4.45 13.65 4.38
N GLY A 224 -5.65 13.17 4.72
CA GLY A 224 -6.33 13.52 5.96
C GLY A 224 -5.54 13.15 7.21
N LEU A 225 -4.84 12.00 7.21
CA LEU A 225 -4.09 11.54 8.37
C LEU A 225 -3.00 12.52 8.80
N TYR A 226 -2.18 13.03 7.89
CA TYR A 226 -1.13 13.98 8.29
C TYR A 226 -1.64 15.41 8.44
N SER A 227 -2.53 15.90 7.53
CA SER A 227 -3.02 17.28 7.60
C SER A 227 -3.94 17.48 8.79
N GLY A 228 -4.85 16.55 9.07
CA GLY A 228 -5.75 16.64 10.23
C GLY A 228 -5.04 16.67 11.57
N HIS A 229 -3.85 16.05 11.67
CA HIS A 229 -3.02 16.16 12.87
C HIS A 229 -2.27 17.49 12.93
N ASN A 230 -1.64 17.92 11.84
CA ASN A 230 -0.92 19.19 11.77
C ASN A 230 -1.80 20.41 12.04
N ASP A 231 -3.06 20.36 11.57
CA ASP A 231 -4.03 21.44 11.70
C ASP A 231 -4.93 21.28 12.95
N HIS A 232 -4.69 20.27 13.79
CA HIS A 232 -5.55 19.89 14.91
C HIS A 232 -7.04 19.82 14.51
N ASN A 233 -7.32 19.10 13.43
CA ASN A 233 -8.66 19.05 12.82
C ASN A 233 -9.09 17.62 12.45
N TYR A 234 -9.58 16.87 13.43
CA TYR A 234 -10.13 15.54 13.18
C TYR A 234 -11.41 15.52 12.34
N PHE A 235 -12.09 16.67 12.16
CA PHE A 235 -13.24 16.74 11.25
C PHE A 235 -12.84 16.39 9.81
N GLU A 236 -11.62 16.67 9.37
CA GLU A 236 -11.13 16.30 8.04
C GLU A 236 -11.12 14.77 7.86
N ILE A 237 -10.54 14.04 8.82
CA ILE A 237 -10.49 12.58 8.80
C ILE A 237 -11.89 11.98 8.89
N ALA A 238 -12.68 12.43 9.87
CA ALA A 238 -14.03 11.93 10.09
C ALA A 238 -14.94 12.19 8.89
N HIS A 239 -14.80 13.33 8.21
CA HIS A 239 -15.55 13.63 6.98
C HIS A 239 -15.19 12.64 5.86
N THR A 240 -13.90 12.40 5.64
CA THR A 240 -13.42 11.42 4.65
C THR A 240 -13.99 10.04 4.93
N ILE A 241 -13.87 9.56 6.16
CA ILE A 241 -14.35 8.22 6.54
C ILE A 241 -15.88 8.09 6.44
N ARG A 242 -16.62 9.11 6.86
CA ARG A 242 -18.09 9.11 6.68
C ARG A 242 -18.48 9.05 5.22
N ARG A 243 -17.86 9.88 4.37
CA ARG A 243 -18.11 9.86 2.94
C ARG A 243 -17.78 8.50 2.31
N GLU A 244 -16.71 7.88 2.74
CA GLU A 244 -16.24 6.60 2.17
C GLU A 244 -17.02 5.39 2.70
N PHE A 245 -17.26 5.30 4.02
CA PHE A 245 -17.65 4.05 4.66
C PHE A 245 -18.88 4.11 5.56
N ASP A 246 -19.60 5.25 5.64
CA ASP A 246 -20.82 5.33 6.44
C ASP A 246 -21.84 4.26 6.04
N GLU A 247 -22.49 3.64 7.03
CA GLU A 247 -23.46 2.58 6.81
C GLU A 247 -24.67 3.00 5.97
N ASN A 248 -25.03 4.30 6.02
CA ASN A 248 -26.23 4.84 5.38
C ASN A 248 -25.98 5.46 4.00
N GLY A 249 -24.75 5.41 3.48
CA GLY A 249 -24.51 5.99 2.16
C GLY A 249 -23.04 6.19 1.80
N GLY A 250 -22.11 5.54 2.50
CA GLY A 250 -20.69 5.58 2.15
C GLY A 250 -20.45 5.03 0.76
N ILE A 251 -19.76 5.81 -0.08
CA ILE A 251 -19.55 5.50 -1.51
C ILE A 251 -18.71 4.25 -1.72
N TYR A 252 -17.90 3.85 -0.72
CA TYR A 252 -17.07 2.64 -0.73
C TYR A 252 -17.51 1.62 0.33
N LYS A 253 -18.75 1.72 0.83
CA LYS A 253 -19.31 0.76 1.78
C LYS A 253 -19.11 -0.68 1.28
N GLY A 254 -18.59 -1.55 2.16
CA GLY A 254 -18.31 -2.94 1.85
C GLY A 254 -17.03 -3.18 1.05
N LYS A 255 -16.35 -2.14 0.57
CA LYS A 255 -15.06 -2.23 -0.11
C LYS A 255 -13.91 -2.08 0.89
N LYS A 256 -12.76 -2.64 0.56
CA LYS A 256 -11.54 -2.51 1.37
C LYS A 256 -10.50 -1.75 0.57
N LEU A 257 -10.17 -0.54 0.99
CA LEU A 257 -9.13 0.27 0.38
C LEU A 257 -7.78 0.02 1.05
N TYR A 258 -6.71 0.04 0.27
CA TYR A 258 -5.34 -0.07 0.75
C TYR A 258 -4.91 1.27 1.33
N SER A 259 -4.80 1.34 2.66
CA SER A 259 -4.54 2.56 3.42
C SER A 259 -3.08 2.61 3.88
N PHE A 260 -2.48 3.79 3.80
CA PHE A 260 -1.08 4.02 4.15
C PHE A 260 -0.89 5.43 4.71
N VAL A 261 0.20 5.64 5.44
CA VAL A 261 0.61 6.96 5.95
C VAL A 261 1.71 7.59 5.11
N ASP A 262 2.51 6.75 4.48
CA ASP A 262 3.52 7.09 3.48
C ASP A 262 3.81 5.90 2.57
N ASN A 263 4.51 6.15 1.47
CA ASN A 263 4.97 5.14 0.51
C ASN A 263 6.22 5.65 -0.23
N HIS A 264 6.63 4.95 -1.27
CA HIS A 264 7.81 5.28 -2.07
C HIS A 264 7.67 6.55 -2.96
N ASP A 265 6.47 7.12 -3.05
CA ASP A 265 6.15 8.27 -3.91
C ASP A 265 5.76 9.54 -3.15
N VAL A 266 5.62 9.46 -1.84
CA VAL A 266 5.28 10.62 -0.99
C VAL A 266 6.27 10.76 0.14
N ASP A 267 6.43 11.99 0.64
CA ASP A 267 7.28 12.24 1.80
C ASP A 267 6.92 11.35 2.98
N ARG A 268 7.94 10.90 3.71
CA ARG A 268 7.77 10.11 4.93
C ARG A 268 6.90 10.81 5.95
N LEU A 269 6.07 10.07 6.68
CA LEU A 269 5.17 10.62 7.69
C LEU A 269 5.93 11.48 8.71
N ALA A 270 7.04 10.97 9.25
CA ALA A 270 7.87 11.68 10.22
C ALA A 270 8.39 13.04 9.70
N SER A 271 8.55 13.18 8.38
CA SER A 271 8.94 14.44 7.74
C SER A 271 7.78 15.40 7.52
N LYS A 272 6.53 14.89 7.44
CA LYS A 272 5.33 15.71 7.21
C LYS A 272 4.77 16.30 8.50
N LEU A 273 4.97 15.64 9.64
CA LEU A 273 4.39 16.03 10.91
C LEU A 273 5.11 17.19 11.55
N ASN A 274 4.34 18.18 12.04
CA ASN A 274 4.83 19.25 12.90
C ASN A 274 5.20 18.74 14.30
N VAL A 275 4.41 17.78 14.81
CA VAL A 275 4.60 17.09 16.09
C VAL A 275 4.74 15.60 15.82
N LYS A 276 5.96 15.06 15.99
CA LYS A 276 6.27 13.67 15.64
C LYS A 276 5.55 12.63 16.52
N GLU A 277 5.24 12.99 17.75
CA GLU A 277 4.48 12.16 18.68
C GLU A 277 3.10 11.79 18.14
N ASN A 278 2.54 12.60 17.24
CA ASN A 278 1.30 12.28 16.53
C ASN A 278 1.37 11.03 15.63
N MET A 279 2.54 10.44 15.42
CA MET A 279 2.63 9.11 14.81
C MET A 279 1.84 8.06 15.62
N ILE A 280 1.76 8.18 16.94
CA ILE A 280 1.01 7.24 17.80
C ILE A 280 -0.48 7.19 17.45
N PRO A 281 -1.26 8.31 17.51
CA PRO A 281 -2.66 8.28 17.12
C PRO A 281 -2.86 8.04 15.62
N ILE A 282 -1.95 8.46 14.75
CA ILE A 282 -2.03 8.23 13.30
C ILE A 282 -1.99 6.75 12.98
N TYR A 283 -1.03 5.99 13.55
CA TYR A 283 -0.98 4.54 13.32
C TYR A 283 -2.18 3.82 13.93
N ALA A 284 -2.72 4.28 15.06
CA ALA A 284 -3.98 3.74 15.60
C ALA A 284 -5.14 3.95 14.62
N LEU A 285 -5.26 5.14 14.04
CA LEU A 285 -6.26 5.42 13.00
C LEU A 285 -6.03 4.55 11.75
N LEU A 286 -4.80 4.41 11.27
CA LEU A 286 -4.47 3.55 10.14
C LEU A 286 -4.91 2.10 10.38
N TYR A 287 -4.70 1.57 11.58
CA TYR A 287 -5.00 0.18 11.92
C TYR A 287 -6.48 -0.10 12.13
N PHE A 288 -7.25 0.88 12.63
CA PHE A 288 -8.64 0.62 13.07
C PHE A 288 -9.71 1.32 12.25
N LEU A 289 -9.40 2.34 11.46
CA LEU A 289 -10.33 2.82 10.44
C LEU A 289 -10.58 1.74 9.37
N PRO A 290 -11.72 1.78 8.64
CA PRO A 290 -11.98 0.83 7.57
C PRO A 290 -10.88 0.86 6.51
N GLY A 291 -10.34 -0.32 6.16
CA GLY A 291 -9.28 -0.45 5.15
C GLY A 291 -8.28 -1.57 5.47
N ILE A 292 -7.29 -1.68 4.61
CA ILE A 292 -6.15 -2.60 4.75
C ILE A 292 -4.93 -1.73 5.11
N PRO A 293 -4.45 -1.77 6.36
CA PRO A 293 -3.32 -0.96 6.78
C PRO A 293 -2.02 -1.45 6.13
N SER A 294 -1.20 -0.49 5.70
CA SER A 294 0.12 -0.74 5.15
C SER A 294 1.17 0.15 5.80
N ILE A 295 2.33 -0.40 6.04
CA ILE A 295 3.50 0.28 6.58
C ILE A 295 4.58 0.26 5.51
N TYR A 296 5.14 1.41 5.20
CA TYR A 296 6.30 1.50 4.32
C TYR A 296 7.57 1.23 5.13
N TYR A 297 8.52 0.44 4.59
CA TYR A 297 9.72 -0.02 5.30
C TYR A 297 10.49 1.15 5.93
N GLY A 298 10.87 1.01 7.19
CA GLY A 298 11.54 2.03 7.99
C GLY A 298 10.61 3.06 8.64
N SER A 299 9.35 3.20 8.18
CA SER A 299 8.39 4.12 8.79
C SER A 299 7.92 3.63 10.16
N GLU A 300 8.01 2.33 10.43
CA GLU A 300 7.80 1.75 11.77
C GLU A 300 8.84 2.23 12.80
N PHE A 301 9.99 2.66 12.36
CA PHE A 301 11.02 3.29 13.19
C PHE A 301 10.92 4.82 13.25
N GLY A 302 10.05 5.43 12.43
CA GLY A 302 9.90 6.88 12.33
C GLY A 302 11.01 7.57 11.55
N ILE A 303 11.61 6.91 10.54
CA ILE A 303 12.63 7.54 9.70
C ILE A 303 12.04 8.68 8.86
N GLU A 304 12.87 9.67 8.61
CA GLU A 304 12.53 10.82 7.78
C GLU A 304 12.94 10.63 6.32
N GLY A 305 12.31 11.38 5.42
CA GLY A 305 12.64 11.48 4.01
C GLY A 305 11.68 12.43 3.29
N ARG A 306 12.22 13.31 2.46
CA ARG A 306 11.47 14.24 1.60
C ARG A 306 11.96 14.14 0.18
N LYS A 307 11.05 14.35 -0.78
CA LYS A 307 11.45 14.52 -2.18
C LYS A 307 12.30 15.77 -2.34
N GLU A 308 13.38 15.68 -3.08
CA GLU A 308 14.29 16.79 -3.34
C GLU A 308 14.36 17.06 -4.84
N GLY A 309 13.75 18.18 -5.29
CA GLY A 309 13.82 18.61 -6.69
C GLY A 309 13.31 17.57 -7.71
N GLY A 310 12.36 16.72 -7.30
CA GLY A 310 11.84 15.61 -8.12
C GLY A 310 12.62 14.29 -7.98
N ASN A 311 13.66 14.27 -7.15
CA ASN A 311 14.40 13.04 -6.82
C ASN A 311 13.72 12.30 -5.66
N ASP A 312 13.41 11.02 -5.85
CA ASP A 312 12.76 10.13 -4.88
C ASP A 312 13.77 9.34 -4.01
N ASP A 313 15.07 9.41 -4.29
CA ASP A 313 16.10 8.66 -3.56
C ASP A 313 16.01 8.86 -2.02
N PRO A 314 15.74 10.07 -1.48
CA PRO A 314 15.60 10.24 -0.04
C PRO A 314 14.42 9.49 0.59
N LEU A 315 13.42 9.12 -0.21
CA LEU A 315 12.28 8.29 0.24
C LEU A 315 12.63 6.81 0.31
N ARG A 316 13.70 6.37 -0.37
CA ARG A 316 14.07 4.96 -0.62
C ARG A 316 15.49 4.64 -0.12
N PRO A 317 15.86 5.01 1.13
CA PRO A 317 17.20 4.76 1.63
C PRO A 317 17.48 3.26 1.80
N ALA A 318 18.74 2.89 1.66
CA ALA A 318 19.19 1.60 2.13
C ALA A 318 19.23 1.63 3.67
N LEU A 319 18.57 0.68 4.32
CA LEU A 319 18.45 0.61 5.77
C LEU A 319 19.23 -0.56 6.35
N ASN A 320 19.77 -0.35 7.54
CA ASN A 320 20.35 -1.40 8.37
C ASN A 320 19.40 -1.71 9.53
N LEU A 321 18.82 -2.91 9.53
CA LEU A 321 17.83 -3.32 10.54
C LEU A 321 18.43 -3.30 11.96
N GLU A 322 19.59 -3.89 12.15
CA GLU A 322 20.25 -3.99 13.46
C GLU A 322 20.54 -2.60 14.09
N GLU A 323 20.89 -1.62 13.24
CA GLU A 323 21.10 -0.25 13.70
C GLU A 323 19.79 0.43 14.09
N LEU A 324 18.75 0.24 13.30
CA LEU A 324 17.41 0.80 13.58
C LEU A 324 16.77 0.18 14.82
N GLU A 325 16.93 -1.13 15.04
CA GLU A 325 16.45 -1.79 16.25
C GLU A 325 17.15 -1.31 17.52
N LYS A 326 18.45 -0.99 17.43
CA LYS A 326 19.21 -0.45 18.56
C LYS A 326 18.88 1.01 18.87
N ASN A 327 18.65 1.82 17.84
CA ASN A 327 18.50 3.26 17.97
C ASN A 327 17.37 3.78 17.03
N PRO A 328 16.10 3.40 17.27
CA PRO A 328 14.99 3.87 16.44
C PRO A 328 14.78 5.37 16.62
N PRO A 329 14.62 6.17 15.55
CA PRO A 329 14.27 7.59 15.65
C PRO A 329 13.02 7.88 16.47
N ALA A 330 12.04 6.95 16.44
CA ALA A 330 10.83 7.01 17.28
C ALA A 330 10.76 5.78 18.19
N GLU A 331 11.41 5.85 19.36
CA GLU A 331 11.65 4.73 20.28
C GLU A 331 10.41 3.87 20.60
N LYS A 332 9.25 4.53 20.81
CA LYS A 332 8.02 3.84 21.20
C LYS A 332 7.23 3.24 20.02
N LEU A 333 7.54 3.64 18.80
CA LEU A 333 6.69 3.36 17.64
C LEU A 333 6.70 1.88 17.23
N PRO A 334 7.84 1.16 17.17
CA PRO A 334 7.84 -0.26 16.78
C PRO A 334 6.98 -1.11 17.73
N ALA A 335 7.14 -0.94 19.04
CA ALA A 335 6.35 -1.65 20.05
C ALA A 335 4.86 -1.27 19.96
N TRP A 336 4.54 -0.01 19.68
CA TRP A 336 3.17 0.44 19.49
C TRP A 336 2.52 -0.21 18.27
N ILE A 337 3.19 -0.25 17.13
CA ILE A 337 2.70 -0.90 15.90
C ILE A 337 2.44 -2.38 16.13
N LYS A 338 3.33 -3.07 16.84
CA LYS A 338 3.11 -4.47 17.24
C LYS A 338 1.85 -4.62 18.09
N THR A 339 1.66 -3.76 19.09
CA THR A 339 0.46 -3.74 19.93
C THR A 339 -0.81 -3.54 19.09
N LEU A 340 -0.81 -2.58 18.16
CA LEU A 340 -1.94 -2.34 17.26
C LEU A 340 -2.26 -3.57 16.40
N SER A 341 -1.22 -4.24 15.92
CA SER A 341 -1.34 -5.46 15.13
C SER A 341 -1.96 -6.61 15.93
N ASP A 342 -1.52 -6.80 17.17
CA ASP A 342 -2.02 -7.85 18.07
C ASP A 342 -3.50 -7.60 18.43
N VAL A 343 -3.86 -6.35 18.75
CA VAL A 343 -5.26 -5.97 18.99
C VAL A 343 -6.11 -6.19 17.72
N ARG A 344 -5.62 -5.80 16.54
CA ARG A 344 -6.33 -6.02 15.28
C ARG A 344 -6.52 -7.50 14.94
N LYS A 345 -5.55 -8.35 15.25
CA LYS A 345 -5.66 -9.82 15.08
C LYS A 345 -6.71 -10.42 16.03
N LYS A 346 -6.72 -9.97 17.28
CA LYS A 346 -7.66 -10.42 18.32
C LYS A 346 -9.10 -10.06 17.97
N HIS A 347 -9.34 -8.89 17.34
CA HIS A 347 -10.68 -8.35 17.09
C HIS A 347 -11.09 -8.48 15.62
N PRO A 348 -11.96 -9.45 15.26
CA PRO A 348 -12.54 -9.55 13.91
C PRO A 348 -13.23 -8.26 13.47
N ALA A 349 -13.94 -7.58 14.36
CA ALA A 349 -14.59 -6.30 14.08
C ALA A 349 -13.62 -5.23 13.56
N ALA A 350 -12.37 -5.21 14.00
CA ALA A 350 -11.34 -4.30 13.50
C ALA A 350 -11.05 -4.49 12.01
N ARG A 351 -11.28 -5.69 11.46
CA ARG A 351 -11.00 -6.07 10.08
C ARG A 351 -12.22 -5.96 9.15
N THR A 352 -13.38 -6.40 9.64
CA THR A 352 -14.61 -6.54 8.84
C THR A 352 -15.83 -5.87 9.44
N GLY A 353 -15.76 -5.42 10.71
CA GLY A 353 -16.87 -4.79 11.40
C GLY A 353 -17.30 -3.46 10.80
N ARG A 354 -18.52 -3.04 11.12
CA ARG A 354 -19.08 -1.76 10.71
C ARG A 354 -18.36 -0.62 11.42
N TYR A 355 -18.21 0.49 10.76
CA TYR A 355 -17.70 1.74 11.33
C TYR A 355 -18.86 2.54 11.93
N ARG A 356 -18.65 3.09 13.14
CA ARG A 356 -19.56 4.03 13.75
C ARG A 356 -18.78 5.13 14.47
N GLU A 357 -19.01 6.37 14.08
CA GLU A 357 -18.50 7.53 14.83
C GLU A 357 -19.22 7.64 16.17
N LEU A 358 -18.48 7.89 17.25
CA LEU A 358 -19.01 7.97 18.62
C LEU A 358 -18.84 9.37 19.21
N MET A 359 -17.71 10.04 18.94
CA MET A 359 -17.41 11.38 19.45
C MET A 359 -16.40 12.05 18.53
N LEU A 360 -16.59 13.35 18.31
CA LEU A 360 -15.73 14.14 17.44
C LEU A 360 -15.63 15.58 17.94
N THR A 361 -14.39 16.03 18.09
CA THR A 361 -14.01 17.43 18.29
C THR A 361 -12.84 17.75 17.34
N ASN A 362 -12.31 18.96 17.39
CA ASN A 362 -11.11 19.27 16.62
C ASN A 362 -9.92 18.40 17.02
N ARG A 363 -9.76 18.15 18.33
CA ARG A 363 -8.57 17.49 18.88
C ARG A 363 -8.80 16.06 19.37
N GLN A 364 -10.06 15.63 19.55
CA GLN A 364 -10.38 14.28 19.97
C GLN A 364 -11.35 13.62 19.00
N TYR A 365 -11.12 12.35 18.73
CA TYR A 365 -11.96 11.55 17.87
C TYR A 365 -12.10 10.12 18.43
N ALA A 366 -13.34 9.65 18.54
CA ALA A 366 -13.61 8.28 18.91
C ALA A 366 -14.61 7.63 17.97
N PHE A 367 -14.33 6.40 17.61
CA PHE A 367 -15.18 5.57 16.76
C PHE A 367 -15.14 4.11 17.20
N ALA A 368 -16.16 3.37 16.81
CA ALA A 368 -16.23 1.92 17.03
C ALA A 368 -16.13 1.15 15.73
N ARG A 369 -15.54 -0.03 15.82
CA ARG A 369 -15.68 -1.13 14.87
C ARG A 369 -16.54 -2.20 15.53
N LEU A 370 -17.61 -2.58 14.86
CA LEU A 370 -18.67 -3.40 15.46
C LEU A 370 -19.05 -4.54 14.51
N ASP A 371 -19.19 -5.74 15.06
CA ASP A 371 -19.92 -6.84 14.43
C ASP A 371 -20.96 -7.44 15.41
N GLU A 372 -21.47 -8.63 15.16
CA GLU A 372 -22.50 -9.25 15.98
C GLU A 372 -21.94 -9.68 17.35
N THR A 373 -20.67 -10.00 17.44
CA THR A 373 -20.04 -10.64 18.61
C THR A 373 -18.88 -9.86 19.20
N ASP A 374 -18.37 -8.84 18.48
CA ASP A 374 -17.16 -8.14 18.82
C ASP A 374 -17.32 -6.62 18.68
N ALA A 375 -16.71 -5.87 19.59
CA ALA A 375 -16.72 -4.42 19.60
C ALA A 375 -15.36 -3.87 20.04
N LEU A 376 -14.77 -3.04 19.20
CA LEU A 376 -13.54 -2.32 19.51
C LEU A 376 -13.77 -0.82 19.30
N ILE A 377 -13.49 -0.04 20.34
CA ILE A 377 -13.53 1.43 20.28
C ILE A 377 -12.10 1.96 20.25
N THR A 378 -11.86 2.91 19.36
CA THR A 378 -10.60 3.65 19.26
C THR A 378 -10.87 5.10 19.62
N ALA A 379 -10.15 5.64 20.61
CA ALA A 379 -10.20 7.05 20.98
C ALA A 379 -8.81 7.67 20.85
N VAL A 380 -8.70 8.77 20.12
CA VAL A 380 -7.42 9.46 19.83
C VAL A 380 -7.48 10.93 20.24
N ASN A 381 -6.31 11.48 20.57
CA ASN A 381 -6.11 12.87 20.93
C ASN A 381 -4.86 13.41 20.22
N ASN A 382 -4.99 14.51 19.48
CA ASN A 382 -3.88 15.19 18.82
C ASN A 382 -3.43 16.49 19.52
N ASP A 383 -3.85 16.69 20.78
CA ASP A 383 -3.27 17.74 21.60
C ASP A 383 -1.91 17.28 22.09
N GLU A 384 -0.87 18.05 21.83
CA GLU A 384 0.51 17.72 22.21
C GLU A 384 0.83 17.99 23.68
N ASN A 385 -0.01 18.75 24.37
CA ASN A 385 0.29 19.24 25.72
C ASN A 385 -0.65 18.68 26.80
N GLN A 386 -1.89 18.32 26.43
CA GLN A 386 -2.92 18.01 27.41
C GLN A 386 -3.59 16.66 27.14
N SER A 387 -3.75 15.89 28.21
CA SER A 387 -4.69 14.77 28.21
C SER A 387 -6.13 15.27 28.06
N ALA A 388 -6.96 14.47 27.43
CA ALA A 388 -8.38 14.77 27.25
C ALA A 388 -9.25 13.72 27.93
N GLY A 389 -10.03 14.14 28.93
CA GLY A 389 -11.11 13.31 29.49
C GLY A 389 -12.31 13.32 28.55
N VAL A 390 -12.67 12.16 28.01
CA VAL A 390 -13.74 12.03 27.02
C VAL A 390 -14.81 11.04 27.47
N TRP A 391 -16.08 11.40 27.20
CA TRP A 391 -17.23 10.54 27.41
C TRP A 391 -17.68 9.93 26.08
N ILE A 392 -17.56 8.62 25.96
CA ILE A 392 -17.82 7.87 24.72
C ILE A 392 -19.12 7.08 24.89
N PRO A 393 -20.14 7.26 24.04
CA PRO A 393 -21.35 6.44 24.07
C PRO A 393 -21.01 4.94 23.90
N ALA A 394 -21.51 4.11 24.79
CA ALA A 394 -21.37 2.67 24.73
C ALA A 394 -22.62 1.97 25.30
N SER A 395 -22.84 0.70 24.92
CA SER A 395 -23.91 -0.08 25.52
C SER A 395 -23.64 -0.30 27.03
N CYS A 396 -24.68 -0.20 27.82
CA CYS A 396 -24.57 -0.51 29.26
C CYS A 396 -24.44 -2.03 29.56
N ASP A 397 -24.68 -2.86 28.53
CA ASP A 397 -24.62 -4.31 28.66
C ASP A 397 -23.17 -4.79 28.43
N GLY A 398 -22.61 -5.46 29.43
CA GLY A 398 -21.27 -6.04 29.42
C GLY A 398 -20.20 -5.19 30.07
N THR A 399 -19.07 -5.81 30.30
CA THR A 399 -17.84 -5.20 30.82
C THR A 399 -16.97 -4.66 29.70
N TRP A 400 -16.35 -3.52 29.95
CA TRP A 400 -15.42 -2.89 29.04
C TRP A 400 -14.05 -2.79 29.70
N LYS A 401 -13.01 -2.88 28.90
CA LYS A 401 -11.65 -2.69 29.41
C LYS A 401 -10.73 -2.06 28.35
N ASN A 402 -9.66 -1.47 28.81
CA ASN A 402 -8.58 -1.05 27.94
C ASN A 402 -7.94 -2.29 27.31
N ALA A 403 -7.95 -2.37 25.99
CA ALA A 403 -7.46 -3.53 25.23
C ALA A 403 -5.93 -3.74 25.35
N VAL A 404 -5.20 -2.72 25.80
CA VAL A 404 -3.74 -2.77 25.97
C VAL A 404 -3.34 -3.04 27.43
N THR A 405 -3.94 -2.33 28.38
CA THR A 405 -3.58 -2.44 29.81
C THR A 405 -4.39 -3.49 30.55
N GLY A 406 -5.55 -3.88 30.02
CA GLY A 406 -6.51 -4.77 30.69
C GLY A 406 -7.33 -4.09 31.81
N GLU A 407 -7.16 -2.79 32.04
CA GLU A 407 -7.88 -2.05 33.08
C GLU A 407 -9.37 -1.97 32.74
N ALA A 408 -10.21 -2.33 33.72
CA ALA A 408 -11.67 -2.31 33.57
C ALA A 408 -12.20 -0.88 33.51
N ILE A 409 -13.17 -0.65 32.60
CA ILE A 409 -13.83 0.64 32.42
C ILE A 409 -15.33 0.42 32.60
N SER A 410 -15.88 1.00 33.66
CA SER A 410 -17.32 0.87 33.99
C SER A 410 -18.14 1.93 33.26
N PRO A 411 -19.24 1.56 32.57
CA PRO A 411 -20.10 2.54 31.94
C PRO A 411 -20.91 3.32 32.98
N GLU A 412 -21.00 4.63 32.80
CA GLU A 412 -21.82 5.54 33.58
C GLU A 412 -22.88 6.19 32.66
N ASN A 413 -24.16 6.02 32.97
CA ASN A 413 -25.25 6.59 32.19
C ASN A 413 -25.17 6.31 30.67
N GLY A 414 -24.75 5.11 30.26
CA GLY A 414 -24.59 4.72 28.87
C GLY A 414 -23.35 5.29 28.16
N LYS A 415 -22.34 5.70 28.93
CA LYS A 415 -21.07 6.22 28.42
C LYS A 415 -19.89 5.64 29.20
N LEU A 416 -18.77 5.50 28.51
CA LEU A 416 -17.46 5.21 29.10
C LEU A 416 -16.68 6.50 29.27
N PHE A 417 -16.09 6.71 30.41
CA PHE A 417 -15.13 7.78 30.61
C PHE A 417 -13.72 7.25 30.42
N VAL A 418 -12.94 7.89 29.59
CA VAL A 418 -11.53 7.58 29.39
C VAL A 418 -10.69 8.85 29.31
N GLU A 419 -9.50 8.79 29.83
CA GLU A 419 -8.50 9.84 29.67
C GLU A 419 -7.54 9.44 28.56
N VAL A 420 -7.55 10.22 27.47
CA VAL A 420 -6.68 9.99 26.31
C VAL A 420 -5.44 10.89 26.43
N PRO A 421 -4.23 10.32 26.52
CA PRO A 421 -3.02 11.11 26.75
C PRO A 421 -2.71 12.06 25.57
N PRO A 422 -1.80 13.04 25.79
CA PRO A 422 -1.33 13.91 24.70
C PRO A 422 -0.74 13.08 23.55
N CYS A 423 -1.02 13.47 22.30
CA CYS A 423 -0.61 12.74 21.10
C CYS A 423 -0.83 11.24 21.27
N GLY A 424 -1.98 10.83 21.81
CA GLY A 424 -2.19 9.47 22.30
C GLY A 424 -3.44 8.79 21.76
N CYS A 425 -3.57 7.54 22.20
CA CYS A 425 -4.68 6.66 21.84
C CYS A 425 -5.06 5.78 23.04
N VAL A 426 -6.35 5.51 23.17
CA VAL A 426 -6.90 4.47 24.03
C VAL A 426 -7.73 3.52 23.18
N LEU A 427 -7.46 2.22 23.31
CA LEU A 427 -8.23 1.15 22.68
C LEU A 427 -9.08 0.48 23.73
N ILE A 428 -10.38 0.33 23.46
CA ILE A 428 -11.34 -0.19 24.42
C ILE A 428 -12.06 -1.37 23.77
N GLU A 429 -11.99 -2.52 24.43
CA GLU A 429 -12.67 -3.74 24.01
C GLU A 429 -13.85 -4.08 24.93
N LYS A 430 -14.88 -4.68 24.35
CA LYS A 430 -15.96 -5.28 25.10
C LYS A 430 -15.57 -6.70 25.50
N GLU A 431 -15.71 -7.06 26.77
CA GLU A 431 -15.54 -8.46 27.19
C GLU A 431 -16.70 -9.31 26.64
N ALA A 432 -16.37 -10.51 26.17
CA ALA A 432 -17.33 -11.47 25.63
C ALA A 432 -18.30 -12.02 26.72
#